data_2847983350a27c2b63daa7dda351fe17
#
_entry.id   2847983350a27c2b63daa7dda351fe17
#
_cell.length_a   1.000
_cell.length_b   1.000
_cell.length_c   1.000
_cell.angle_alpha   90.00
_cell.angle_beta   90.00
_cell.angle_gamma   90.00
#
_symmetry.space_group_name_H-M   'P 1'
#
loop_
_entity.id
_entity.type
_entity.pdbx_description
1 polymer ?
#
loop_
_entity_poly.entity_id
_entity_poly.type
_entity_poly.pdbx_seq_one_letter_code
_entity_poly.pdbx_strand_id
1 'polypeptide(L)'
;MLKNAVLTLMCALILSACVSGKPKLMGMDGSEIPPAFSHFPDIPFPERSYIDLEETRVLGSGEVWIGSIAFNTPYSPSSVFDFYMSEMPKLAWEEVATVRARISTMTYVRQNRAVQILIEHKFMGKSYITITAIPSKPGA
;
A
#
# COMPACT_ATOMS: atom_id res chain seq x y z
N MET A 1 35.53 -37.31 -17.75
CA MET A 1 35.51 -36.48 -16.53
C MET A 1 35.25 -34.99 -16.81
N LEU A 2 35.77 -34.42 -17.90
CA LEU A 2 35.58 -33.00 -18.21
C LEU A 2 34.12 -32.59 -18.59
N LYS A 3 33.38 -33.48 -19.27
CA LYS A 3 31.98 -33.26 -19.67
C LYS A 3 31.01 -33.10 -18.47
N ASN A 4 31.23 -33.85 -17.41
CA ASN A 4 30.34 -33.80 -16.22
C ASN A 4 30.62 -32.56 -15.34
N ALA A 5 31.84 -32.05 -15.36
CA ALA A 5 32.18 -30.80 -14.60
C ALA A 5 31.57 -29.56 -15.25
N VAL A 6 31.48 -29.50 -16.59
CA VAL A 6 30.85 -28.39 -17.32
C VAL A 6 29.34 -28.38 -17.13
N LEU A 7 28.68 -29.55 -17.07
CA LEU A 7 27.23 -29.65 -16.85
C LEU A 7 26.85 -29.23 -15.41
N THR A 8 27.70 -29.55 -14.43
CA THR A 8 27.44 -29.15 -13.01
C THR A 8 27.64 -27.66 -12.78
N LEU A 9 28.58 -27.03 -13.51
CA LEU A 9 28.83 -25.59 -13.39
C LEU A 9 27.73 -24.74 -14.04
N MET A 10 27.07 -25.28 -15.09
CA MET A 10 25.98 -24.58 -15.80
C MET A 10 24.66 -24.60 -15.02
N CYS A 11 24.46 -25.56 -14.08
CA CYS A 11 23.26 -25.63 -13.25
C CYS A 11 23.27 -24.68 -12.05
N ALA A 12 24.43 -24.14 -11.65
CA ALA A 12 24.60 -23.27 -10.47
C ALA A 12 24.31 -21.79 -10.75
N LEU A 13 24.07 -21.39 -11.99
CA LEU A 13 23.91 -19.99 -12.41
C LEU A 13 22.46 -19.51 -12.56
N ILE A 14 21.45 -20.33 -12.21
CA ILE A 14 20.02 -20.00 -12.48
C ILE A 14 19.24 -19.58 -11.22
N LEU A 15 19.87 -19.41 -10.06
CA LEU A 15 19.17 -19.12 -8.78
C LEU A 15 19.40 -17.70 -8.25
N SER A 16 19.39 -16.68 -9.08
CA SER A 16 19.53 -15.30 -8.59
C SER A 16 18.55 -14.34 -9.28
N ALA A 17 17.27 -14.62 -9.24
CA ALA A 17 16.24 -13.65 -9.67
C ALA A 17 15.11 -13.57 -8.65
N CYS A 18 15.42 -13.24 -7.40
CA CYS A 18 14.43 -12.63 -6.52
C CYS A 18 14.38 -11.13 -6.87
N VAL A 19 13.59 -10.77 -7.86
CA VAL A 19 13.18 -9.38 -8.08
C VAL A 19 12.19 -9.03 -6.97
N SER A 20 12.69 -8.47 -5.87
CA SER A 20 11.86 -7.77 -4.88
C SER A 20 11.42 -6.44 -5.49
N GLY A 21 10.53 -6.49 -6.46
CA GLY A 21 9.85 -5.29 -6.96
C GLY A 21 8.90 -4.80 -5.87
N LYS A 22 9.13 -3.60 -5.34
CA LYS A 22 8.11 -2.92 -4.54
C LYS A 22 6.85 -2.79 -5.39
N PRO A 23 5.64 -2.98 -4.82
CA PRO A 23 4.40 -2.82 -5.57
C PRO A 23 4.37 -1.42 -6.21
N LYS A 24 4.31 -1.38 -7.54
CA LYS A 24 4.26 -0.13 -8.30
C LYS A 24 2.79 0.29 -8.36
N LEU A 25 2.48 1.45 -7.79
CA LEU A 25 1.18 2.09 -7.97
C LEU A 25 0.99 2.47 -9.44
N MET A 26 -0.21 2.25 -9.97
CA MET A 26 -0.59 2.60 -11.35
C MET A 26 -1.82 3.50 -11.33
N GLY A 27 -1.95 4.38 -12.33
CA GLY A 27 -3.17 5.11 -12.57
C GLY A 27 -4.32 4.19 -12.98
N MET A 28 -5.56 4.60 -12.77
CA MET A 28 -6.75 3.80 -13.14
C MET A 28 -6.85 3.54 -14.65
N ASP A 29 -6.27 4.40 -15.46
CA ASP A 29 -6.16 4.29 -16.93
C ASP A 29 -4.91 3.51 -17.40
N GLY A 30 -4.12 2.98 -16.47
CA GLY A 30 -2.85 2.30 -16.75
C GLY A 30 -1.66 3.24 -16.99
N SER A 31 -1.85 4.55 -16.83
CA SER A 31 -0.80 5.55 -16.98
C SER A 31 0.23 5.48 -15.85
N GLU A 32 1.44 5.99 -16.10
CA GLU A 32 2.41 6.23 -15.04
C GLU A 32 1.92 7.34 -14.12
N ILE A 33 1.97 7.07 -12.82
CA ILE A 33 1.59 8.05 -11.81
C ILE A 33 2.68 9.12 -11.72
N PRO A 34 2.31 10.41 -11.68
CA PRO A 34 3.28 11.47 -11.44
C PRO A 34 4.12 11.20 -10.17
N PRO A 35 5.42 11.52 -10.17
CA PRO A 35 6.32 11.24 -9.04
C PRO A 35 5.81 11.73 -7.69
N ALA A 36 5.08 12.83 -7.65
CA ALA A 36 4.47 13.37 -6.44
C ALA A 36 3.43 12.43 -5.80
N PHE A 37 2.81 11.54 -6.58
CA PHE A 37 1.78 10.59 -6.14
C PHE A 37 2.28 9.13 -6.12
N SER A 38 3.55 8.89 -6.43
CA SER A 38 4.09 7.54 -6.56
C SER A 38 4.86 7.06 -5.32
N HIS A 39 5.08 7.91 -4.33
CA HIS A 39 6.00 7.63 -3.24
C HIS A 39 5.45 7.99 -1.86
N PHE A 40 4.82 7.01 -1.22
CA PHE A 40 4.33 7.07 0.16
C PHE A 40 5.02 5.95 0.95
N PRO A 41 6.27 6.14 1.40
CA PRO A 41 7.06 5.06 1.99
C PRO A 41 6.52 4.56 3.33
N ASP A 42 5.68 5.36 3.97
CA ASP A 42 5.08 5.08 5.27
C ASP A 42 3.68 4.46 5.20
N ILE A 43 3.13 4.28 4.00
CA ILE A 43 1.83 3.62 3.78
C ILE A 43 2.03 2.39 2.89
N PRO A 44 1.61 1.20 3.35
CA PRO A 44 1.63 0.02 2.51
C PRO A 44 0.45 0.03 1.53
N PHE A 45 0.68 -0.42 0.31
CA PHE A 45 -0.38 -0.60 -0.69
C PHE A 45 -0.50 -2.08 -1.04
N PRO A 46 -1.72 -2.63 -1.12
CA PRO A 46 -1.92 -3.96 -1.69
C PRO A 46 -1.38 -4.03 -3.13
N GLU A 47 -0.94 -5.20 -3.55
CA GLU A 47 -0.62 -5.42 -4.97
C GLU A 47 -1.81 -5.05 -5.85
N ARG A 48 -1.53 -4.61 -7.08
CA ARG A 48 -2.58 -4.22 -8.05
C ARG A 48 -3.49 -3.13 -7.51
N SER A 49 -2.93 -2.14 -6.81
CA SER A 49 -3.61 -0.90 -6.43
C SER A 49 -3.53 0.10 -7.57
N TYR A 50 -4.69 0.65 -7.94
CA TYR A 50 -4.84 1.61 -9.03
C TYR A 50 -5.35 2.93 -8.45
N ILE A 51 -4.45 3.93 -8.44
CA ILE A 51 -4.74 5.24 -7.82
C ILE A 51 -5.78 6.01 -8.63
N ASP A 52 -6.70 6.62 -7.92
CA ASP A 52 -7.69 7.56 -8.45
C ASP A 52 -7.14 8.98 -8.30
N LEU A 53 -6.61 9.53 -9.38
CA LEU A 53 -5.98 10.85 -9.37
C LEU A 53 -7.00 11.98 -9.22
N GLU A 54 -8.26 11.76 -9.59
CA GLU A 54 -9.33 12.75 -9.46
C GLU A 54 -9.74 12.96 -8.01
N GLU A 55 -9.71 11.87 -7.22
CA GLU A 55 -10.07 11.88 -5.80
C GLU A 55 -8.84 12.00 -4.86
N THR A 56 -7.63 11.95 -5.40
CA THR A 56 -6.41 12.08 -4.61
C THR A 56 -5.99 13.54 -4.47
N ARG A 57 -5.76 13.98 -3.23
CA ARG A 57 -5.32 15.33 -2.87
C ARG A 57 -4.20 15.23 -1.85
N VAL A 58 -2.97 15.48 -2.27
CA VAL A 58 -1.78 15.34 -1.42
C VAL A 58 -0.99 16.64 -1.39
N LEU A 59 -0.61 17.06 -0.19
CA LEU A 59 0.30 18.17 0.07
C LEU A 59 1.54 17.64 0.79
N GLY A 60 2.71 18.03 0.35
CA GLY A 60 3.98 17.52 0.87
C GLY A 60 4.42 16.25 0.15
N SER A 61 5.45 15.60 0.67
CA SER A 61 6.04 14.40 0.07
C SER A 61 6.73 13.53 1.14
N GLY A 62 7.08 12.30 0.78
CA GLY A 62 7.76 11.37 1.65
C GLY A 62 6.90 11.00 2.86
N GLU A 63 7.48 11.01 4.05
CA GLU A 63 6.79 10.64 5.31
C GLU A 63 6.04 11.79 5.98
N VAL A 64 6.04 12.98 5.38
CA VAL A 64 5.38 14.18 5.96
C VAL A 64 4.21 14.70 5.12
N TRP A 65 3.76 13.92 4.15
CA TRP A 65 2.60 14.27 3.35
C TRP A 65 1.32 14.32 4.20
N ILE A 66 0.41 15.19 3.84
CA ILE A 66 -0.96 15.29 4.38
C ILE A 66 -1.96 15.31 3.23
N GLY A 67 -3.18 14.91 3.51
CA GLY A 67 -4.24 14.88 2.50
C GLY A 67 -4.90 13.52 2.38
N SER A 68 -5.39 13.22 1.20
CA SER A 68 -6.16 12.00 0.94
C SER A 68 -5.65 11.30 -0.33
N ILE A 69 -5.45 10.00 -0.24
CA ILE A 69 -5.12 9.12 -1.34
C ILE A 69 -6.29 8.18 -1.55
N ALA A 70 -6.80 8.12 -2.77
CA ALA A 70 -7.88 7.21 -3.14
C ALA A 70 -7.40 6.21 -4.20
N PHE A 71 -7.82 4.95 -4.09
CA PHE A 71 -7.43 3.92 -5.05
C PHE A 71 -8.39 2.73 -5.06
N ASN A 72 -8.40 2.01 -6.15
CA ASN A 72 -9.11 0.75 -6.32
C ASN A 72 -8.15 -0.43 -6.23
N THR A 73 -8.66 -1.57 -5.75
CA THR A 73 -7.96 -2.86 -5.80
C THR A 73 -8.95 -3.99 -6.10
N PRO A 74 -8.52 -5.07 -6.77
CA PRO A 74 -9.37 -6.22 -7.03
C PRO A 74 -9.66 -7.08 -5.79
N TYR A 75 -9.00 -6.82 -4.67
CA TYR A 75 -9.19 -7.58 -3.44
C TYR A 75 -10.49 -7.22 -2.72
N SER A 76 -11.03 -8.18 -1.98
CA SER A 76 -12.24 -7.98 -1.18
C SER A 76 -11.98 -7.05 0.01
N PRO A 77 -13.00 -6.33 0.53
CA PRO A 77 -12.86 -5.50 1.72
C PRO A 77 -12.25 -6.21 2.93
N SER A 78 -12.61 -7.48 3.14
CA SER A 78 -12.03 -8.28 4.23
C SER A 78 -10.53 -8.52 4.02
N SER A 79 -10.12 -8.88 2.81
CA SER A 79 -8.69 -9.09 2.51
C SER A 79 -7.88 -7.80 2.66
N VAL A 80 -8.45 -6.67 2.23
CA VAL A 80 -7.80 -5.35 2.40
C VAL A 80 -7.71 -4.96 3.86
N PHE A 81 -8.75 -5.20 4.65
CA PHE A 81 -8.74 -4.96 6.09
C PHE A 81 -7.62 -5.76 6.77
N ASP A 82 -7.57 -7.08 6.50
CA ASP A 82 -6.56 -7.97 7.08
C ASP A 82 -5.14 -7.59 6.64
N PHE A 83 -4.98 -7.11 5.40
CA PHE A 83 -3.72 -6.56 4.91
C PHE A 83 -3.25 -5.38 5.77
N TYR A 84 -4.10 -4.37 6.01
CA TYR A 84 -3.70 -3.22 6.84
C TYR A 84 -3.46 -3.58 8.29
N MET A 85 -4.25 -4.49 8.87
CA MET A 85 -3.99 -5.02 10.22
C MET A 85 -2.58 -5.62 10.35
N SER A 86 -2.10 -6.25 9.30
CA SER A 86 -0.79 -6.90 9.25
C SER A 86 0.36 -5.94 8.90
N GLU A 87 0.16 -5.02 7.97
CA GLU A 87 1.24 -4.23 7.37
C GLU A 87 1.50 -2.89 8.09
N MET A 88 0.46 -2.24 8.64
CA MET A 88 0.62 -0.95 9.32
C MET A 88 1.56 -1.03 10.52
N PRO A 89 1.47 -2.04 11.41
CA PRO A 89 2.40 -2.17 12.53
C PRO A 89 3.87 -2.34 12.11
N LYS A 90 4.14 -2.96 10.96
CA LYS A 90 5.52 -3.13 10.43
C LYS A 90 6.16 -1.80 10.06
N LEU A 91 5.35 -0.78 9.79
CA LEU A 91 5.78 0.59 9.50
C LEU A 91 5.68 1.52 10.73
N ALA A 92 5.60 0.93 11.93
CA ALA A 92 5.51 1.63 13.22
C ALA A 92 4.25 2.51 13.37
N TRP A 93 3.14 2.13 12.71
CA TRP A 93 1.83 2.71 12.97
C TRP A 93 1.17 1.97 14.14
N GLU A 94 0.66 2.71 15.10
CA GLU A 94 -0.08 2.20 16.25
C GLU A 94 -1.59 2.29 15.98
N GLU A 95 -2.30 1.19 16.18
CA GLU A 95 -3.75 1.15 16.03
C GLU A 95 -4.42 1.94 17.16
N VAL A 96 -5.34 2.84 16.78
CA VAL A 96 -6.18 3.59 17.71
C VAL A 96 -7.58 2.98 17.78
N ALA A 97 -8.17 2.71 16.62
CA ALA A 97 -9.50 2.14 16.53
C ALA A 97 -9.70 1.46 15.17
N THR A 98 -10.41 0.33 15.17
CA THR A 98 -10.86 -0.33 13.94
C THR A 98 -12.32 -0.72 14.05
N VAL A 99 -13.06 -0.52 12.97
CA VAL A 99 -14.46 -0.92 12.84
C VAL A 99 -14.64 -1.68 11.55
N ARG A 100 -15.04 -2.93 11.64
CA ARG A 100 -15.37 -3.76 10.47
C ARG A 100 -16.88 -3.70 10.23
N ALA A 101 -17.29 -3.05 9.14
CA ALA A 101 -18.68 -2.84 8.77
C ALA A 101 -18.83 -2.83 7.24
N ARG A 102 -19.99 -2.42 6.72
CA ARG A 102 -20.20 -2.22 5.27
C ARG A 102 -19.18 -1.23 4.68
N ILE A 103 -18.87 -0.18 5.41
CA ILE A 103 -17.68 0.65 5.21
C ILE A 103 -16.80 0.41 6.44
N SER A 104 -15.69 -0.27 6.25
CA SER A 104 -14.76 -0.50 7.33
C SER A 104 -13.87 0.71 7.52
N THR A 105 -13.57 1.04 8.77
CA THR A 105 -12.75 2.19 9.15
C THR A 105 -11.63 1.73 10.05
N MET A 106 -10.41 2.17 9.79
CA MET A 106 -9.24 1.90 10.59
C MET A 106 -8.51 3.21 10.86
N THR A 107 -8.12 3.45 12.11
CA THR A 107 -7.40 4.67 12.51
C THR A 107 -6.10 4.27 13.17
N TYR A 108 -5.02 4.85 12.70
CA TYR A 108 -3.68 4.65 13.20
C TYR A 108 -3.01 5.97 13.51
N VAL A 109 -2.06 5.95 14.45
CA VAL A 109 -1.21 7.09 14.77
C VAL A 109 0.26 6.71 14.68
N ARG A 110 1.09 7.65 14.28
CA ARG A 110 2.54 7.50 14.25
C ARG A 110 3.17 8.87 14.43
N GLN A 111 3.95 9.05 15.50
CA GLN A 111 4.56 10.36 15.83
C GLN A 111 3.50 11.46 15.89
N ASN A 112 3.60 12.48 15.05
CA ASN A 112 2.69 13.64 15.01
C ASN A 112 1.66 13.54 13.89
N ARG A 113 1.33 12.33 13.42
CA ARG A 113 0.38 12.09 12.34
C ARG A 113 -0.65 11.05 12.74
N ALA A 114 -1.85 11.25 12.25
CA ALA A 114 -2.90 10.23 12.25
C ALA A 114 -3.28 9.88 10.81
N VAL A 115 -3.60 8.62 10.60
CA VAL A 115 -4.09 8.10 9.33
C VAL A 115 -5.41 7.41 9.56
N GLN A 116 -6.39 7.76 8.76
CA GLN A 116 -7.67 7.05 8.68
C GLN A 116 -7.76 6.33 7.33
N ILE A 117 -8.10 5.05 7.38
CA ILE A 117 -8.30 4.20 6.20
C ILE A 117 -9.78 3.82 6.16
N LEU A 118 -10.47 4.20 5.08
CA LEU A 118 -11.81 3.76 4.78
C LEU A 118 -11.75 2.70 3.68
N ILE A 119 -12.48 1.61 3.87
CA ILE A 119 -12.54 0.50 2.93
C ILE A 119 -14.00 0.29 2.54
N GLU A 120 -14.32 0.59 1.29
CA GLU A 120 -15.65 0.46 0.72
C GLU A 120 -15.73 -0.73 -0.23
N HIS A 121 -16.83 -1.46 -0.19
CA HIS A 121 -17.13 -2.49 -1.17
C HIS A 121 -17.57 -1.86 -2.49
N LYS A 122 -16.98 -2.31 -3.60
CA LYS A 122 -17.42 -1.99 -4.96
C LYS A 122 -17.92 -3.25 -5.66
N PHE A 123 -18.55 -3.05 -6.81
CA PHE A 123 -19.11 -4.11 -7.62
C PHE A 123 -18.08 -5.24 -7.91
N MET A 124 -18.53 -6.48 -7.99
CA MET A 124 -17.71 -7.69 -8.22
C MET A 124 -16.65 -7.99 -7.14
N GLY A 125 -16.94 -7.67 -5.87
CA GLY A 125 -16.03 -8.02 -4.76
C GLY A 125 -14.76 -7.19 -4.67
N LYS A 126 -14.65 -6.11 -5.45
CA LYS A 126 -13.52 -5.17 -5.41
C LYS A 126 -13.67 -4.19 -4.26
N SER A 127 -12.59 -3.52 -3.92
CA SER A 127 -12.58 -2.49 -2.89
C SER A 127 -12.14 -1.13 -3.44
N TYR A 128 -12.72 -0.08 -2.89
CA TYR A 128 -12.26 1.29 -3.01
C TYR A 128 -11.76 1.73 -1.64
N ILE A 129 -10.56 2.27 -1.62
CA ILE A 129 -9.88 2.64 -0.39
C ILE A 129 -9.58 4.13 -0.43
N THR A 130 -9.90 4.81 0.68
CA THR A 130 -9.50 6.19 0.90
C THR A 130 -8.63 6.25 2.15
N ILE A 131 -7.40 6.73 2.01
CA ILE A 131 -6.46 6.94 3.10
C ILE A 131 -6.28 8.43 3.32
N THR A 132 -6.70 8.92 4.47
CA THR A 132 -6.56 10.33 4.83
C THR A 132 -5.50 10.47 5.93
N ALA A 133 -4.45 11.25 5.64
CA ALA A 133 -3.40 11.59 6.60
C ALA A 133 -3.55 13.03 7.06
N ILE A 134 -3.56 13.22 8.37
CA ILE A 134 -3.67 14.53 9.02
C ILE A 134 -2.58 14.69 10.09
N PRO A 135 -2.16 15.93 10.42
CA PRO A 135 -1.34 16.15 11.58
C PRO A 135 -2.09 15.73 12.84
N SER A 136 -1.43 14.99 13.71
CA SER A 136 -1.93 14.70 15.06
C SER A 136 -1.22 15.60 16.05
N LYS A 137 -1.95 16.20 16.99
CA LYS A 137 -1.28 16.93 18.09
C LYS A 137 -0.53 15.93 18.95
N PRO A 138 0.73 16.21 19.35
CA PRO A 138 1.41 15.41 20.36
C PRO A 138 0.66 15.56 21.68
N GLY A 139 0.09 14.48 22.19
CA GLY A 139 -0.45 14.38 23.54
C GLY A 139 -1.68 15.27 23.81
N ALA A 140 -2.86 14.68 23.68
CA ALA A 140 -3.99 15.06 24.52
C ALA A 140 -4.08 14.04 25.63
#